data_327fab753733303d70cabad37f1c8e94
#
_entry.id   327fab753733303d70cabad37f1c8e94
#
_cell.length_a   1.000
_cell.length_b   1.000
_cell.length_c   1.000
_cell.angle_alpha   90.00
_cell.angle_beta   90.00
_cell.angle_gamma   90.00
#
_symmetry.space_group_name_H-M   'P 1'
#
loop_
_entity.id
_entity.type
_entity.pdbx_description
1 polymer ?
#
loop_
_entity_poly.entity_id
_entity_poly.type
_entity_poly.pdbx_seq_one_letter_code
_entity_poly.pdbx_strand_id
1 'polypeptide(L)'
;MTKLRTEDLTRILRAYPRAGSTELCARLNGINRATLTRALKTLGDAVIVRGESRRTRYALRRPLRGNAAPIALYRIDEHGQGREIGQLSFTFPEGAALSFEETFPWPLDGGMADGWFDGLPYVVNDMRPQGFLGRNFAHARALDLGVSDNPDEWSDDDVAHVLATTGYDQPGDLILGEAAYRRFLDYVRIGADRFLAESEVETSYLQSAENAMRHGDAGSSAGGEFPKFTASRLVNGRKVDVITKFSGVDDSPAVRRWSDLLVCEHLASLTLPRMLHVSSADSAIHRYGGRTFLEVVRFDRHGDFGRSPVCTLSSLNAALIGTGGGAWPKTARMLQAAGWLSDTDAAKVALIWWFGRLIANTDMHDGNLAFRPGLALAPAYDMLPMAYAPMRGGELPNREFSPDPPLPADAPTWRQAAEASVYFWNICAEDTRISAEFRRICDDNARKMAALLARMQ
;
A
#
# COMPACT_ATOMS: atom_id res chain seq x y z
N MET A 1 38.87 40.38 -5.11
CA MET A 1 37.78 39.42 -5.25
C MET A 1 37.99 38.29 -4.24
N THR A 2 37.20 38.22 -3.22
CA THR A 2 37.32 37.15 -2.16
C THR A 2 37.04 35.78 -2.82
N LYS A 3 38.01 34.88 -2.74
CA LYS A 3 37.88 33.52 -3.28
C LYS A 3 36.77 32.82 -2.49
N LEU A 4 35.66 32.41 -3.14
CA LEU A 4 34.59 31.66 -2.51
C LEU A 4 35.20 30.36 -1.94
N ARG A 5 35.00 30.13 -0.62
CA ARG A 5 35.40 28.90 0.03
C ARG A 5 34.32 27.84 -0.17
N THR A 6 34.70 26.61 -0.36
CA THR A 6 33.79 25.46 -0.47
C THR A 6 32.91 25.34 0.78
N GLU A 7 33.46 25.66 1.94
CA GLU A 7 32.75 25.67 3.23
C GLU A 7 31.57 26.63 3.28
N ASP A 8 31.75 27.84 2.69
CA ASP A 8 30.68 28.86 2.66
C ASP A 8 29.52 28.37 1.78
N LEU A 9 29.80 27.77 0.63
CA LEU A 9 28.77 27.19 -0.24
C LEU A 9 28.06 26.01 0.44
N THR A 10 28.81 25.11 1.10
CA THR A 10 28.24 23.99 1.87
C THR A 10 27.31 24.49 2.95
N ARG A 11 27.73 25.52 3.73
CA ARG A 11 26.90 26.11 4.78
C ARG A 11 25.61 26.71 4.22
N ILE A 12 25.67 27.42 3.09
CA ILE A 12 24.49 28.00 2.45
C ILE A 12 23.57 26.91 1.91
N LEU A 13 24.09 25.85 1.26
CA LEU A 13 23.28 24.74 0.78
C LEU A 13 22.59 23.94 1.89
N ARG A 14 23.19 23.89 3.11
CA ARG A 14 22.55 23.29 4.29
C ARG A 14 21.41 24.17 4.81
N ALA A 15 21.62 25.48 4.84
CA ALA A 15 20.63 26.43 5.36
C ALA A 15 19.46 26.68 4.37
N TYR A 16 19.73 26.53 3.09
CA TYR A 16 18.77 26.80 2.00
C TYR A 16 18.77 25.63 1.01
N PRO A 17 18.16 24.51 1.38
CA PRO A 17 18.06 23.36 0.50
C PRO A 17 17.22 23.71 -0.75
N ARG A 18 17.60 23.14 -1.88
CA ARG A 18 16.94 23.35 -3.18
C ARG A 18 16.91 24.79 -3.65
N ALA A 19 17.92 25.60 -3.24
CA ALA A 19 18.07 26.97 -3.71
C ALA A 19 18.49 27.00 -5.19
N GLY A 20 17.99 27.99 -5.93
CA GLY A 20 18.39 28.24 -7.31
C GLY A 20 19.68 29.04 -7.43
N SER A 21 20.31 29.07 -8.62
CA SER A 21 21.57 29.76 -8.85
C SER A 21 21.52 31.26 -8.51
N THR A 22 20.43 31.96 -8.81
CA THR A 22 20.26 33.38 -8.49
C THR A 22 20.23 33.61 -6.99
N GLU A 23 19.50 32.80 -6.26
CA GLU A 23 19.42 32.85 -4.81
C GLU A 23 20.77 32.56 -4.16
N LEU A 24 21.45 31.48 -4.59
CA LEU A 24 22.79 31.14 -4.10
C LEU A 24 23.81 32.26 -4.35
N CYS A 25 23.80 32.88 -5.54
CA CYS A 25 24.65 34.02 -5.81
C CYS A 25 24.38 35.19 -4.85
N ALA A 26 23.13 35.52 -4.60
CA ALA A 26 22.76 36.62 -3.69
C ALA A 26 23.22 36.31 -2.24
N ARG A 27 22.99 35.11 -1.75
CA ARG A 27 23.37 34.70 -0.38
C ARG A 27 24.88 34.55 -0.16
N LEU A 28 25.64 34.41 -1.25
CA LEU A 28 27.10 34.36 -1.25
C LEU A 28 27.74 35.70 -1.57
N ASN A 29 27.16 36.81 -1.06
CA ASN A 29 27.64 38.17 -1.19
C ASN A 29 27.67 38.66 -2.67
N GLY A 30 26.71 38.23 -3.47
CA GLY A 30 26.55 38.71 -4.85
C GLY A 30 27.62 38.20 -5.84
N ILE A 31 28.13 36.99 -5.61
CA ILE A 31 29.06 36.36 -6.55
C ILE A 31 28.40 36.16 -7.92
N ASN A 32 29.20 36.14 -8.97
CA ASN A 32 28.69 35.85 -10.32
C ASN A 32 28.47 34.35 -10.55
N ARG A 33 27.62 34.01 -11.53
CA ARG A 33 27.27 32.64 -11.86
C ARG A 33 28.47 31.75 -12.21
N ALA A 34 29.47 32.30 -12.92
CA ALA A 34 30.67 31.54 -13.29
C ALA A 34 31.47 31.09 -12.06
N THR A 35 31.53 31.94 -11.02
CA THR A 35 32.17 31.59 -9.73
C THR A 35 31.37 30.52 -9.00
N LEU A 36 30.04 30.64 -8.95
CA LEU A 36 29.16 29.63 -8.36
C LEU A 36 29.33 28.28 -9.08
N THR A 37 29.29 28.25 -10.39
CA THR A 37 29.45 27.02 -11.21
C THR A 37 30.77 26.34 -10.93
N ARG A 38 31.87 27.09 -10.81
CA ARG A 38 33.18 26.52 -10.45
C ARG A 38 33.18 25.91 -9.05
N ALA A 39 32.58 26.61 -8.08
CA ALA A 39 32.49 26.12 -6.72
C ALA A 39 31.62 24.86 -6.61
N LEU A 40 30.48 24.79 -7.32
CA LEU A 40 29.62 23.61 -7.39
C LEU A 40 30.38 22.42 -8.02
N LYS A 41 31.15 22.66 -9.10
CA LYS A 41 32.01 21.62 -9.71
C LYS A 41 33.08 21.10 -8.73
N THR A 42 33.60 21.95 -7.85
CA THR A 42 34.59 21.52 -6.84
C THR A 42 33.95 20.63 -5.77
N LEU A 43 32.67 20.84 -5.45
CA LEU A 43 31.92 19.98 -4.54
C LEU A 43 31.56 18.61 -5.17
N GLY A 44 31.52 18.55 -6.51
CA GLY A 44 31.27 17.31 -7.24
C GLY A 44 30.00 16.59 -6.75
N ASP A 45 30.13 15.30 -6.45
CA ASP A 45 29.03 14.42 -6.04
C ASP A 45 28.41 14.77 -4.68
N ALA A 46 29.02 15.69 -3.92
CA ALA A 46 28.42 16.18 -2.68
C ALA A 46 27.20 17.10 -2.97
N VAL A 47 27.00 17.55 -4.21
CA VAL A 47 25.86 18.38 -4.61
C VAL A 47 24.96 17.62 -5.58
N ILE A 48 23.70 17.57 -5.24
CA ILE A 48 22.64 17.08 -6.12
C ILE A 48 22.10 18.26 -6.93
N VAL A 49 21.97 18.07 -8.24
CA VAL A 49 21.42 19.05 -9.17
C VAL A 49 20.22 18.43 -9.87
N ARG A 50 19.08 19.10 -9.84
CA ARG A 50 17.85 18.68 -10.52
C ARG A 50 17.12 19.87 -11.12
N GLY A 51 16.26 19.56 -12.10
CA GLY A 51 15.56 20.57 -12.89
C GLY A 51 16.42 21.17 -14.00
N GLU A 52 15.78 21.86 -14.92
CA GLU A 52 16.41 22.44 -16.10
C GLU A 52 16.26 23.96 -16.13
N SER A 53 17.23 24.64 -16.74
CA SER A 53 17.20 26.08 -17.00
C SER A 53 16.88 26.90 -15.74
N ARG A 54 15.76 27.60 -15.68
CA ARG A 54 15.32 28.43 -14.53
C ARG A 54 14.83 27.60 -13.35
N ARG A 55 14.48 26.35 -13.58
CA ARG A 55 14.04 25.42 -12.52
C ARG A 55 15.20 24.67 -11.87
N THR A 56 16.43 24.81 -12.37
CA THR A 56 17.61 24.15 -11.76
C THR A 56 17.74 24.54 -10.30
N ARG A 57 17.80 23.52 -9.43
CA ARG A 57 17.98 23.63 -7.99
C ARG A 57 19.15 22.78 -7.52
N TYR A 58 19.73 23.18 -6.40
CA TYR A 58 20.91 22.56 -5.83
C TYR A 58 20.65 22.17 -4.39
N ALA A 59 21.01 20.97 -4.01
CA ALA A 59 20.95 20.50 -2.61
C ALA A 59 22.25 19.79 -2.25
N LEU A 60 22.62 19.87 -0.98
CA LEU A 60 23.74 19.10 -0.47
C LEU A 60 23.29 17.67 -0.23
N ARG A 61 24.09 16.70 -0.70
CA ARG A 61 23.85 15.28 -0.47
C ARG A 61 24.06 14.92 0.98
N ARG A 62 23.12 14.16 1.55
CA ARG A 62 23.17 13.61 2.91
C ARG A 62 23.45 12.11 2.83
N PRO A 63 24.39 11.57 3.61
CA PRO A 63 24.59 10.13 3.66
C PRO A 63 23.43 9.42 4.37
N LEU A 64 23.04 8.25 3.86
CA LEU A 64 22.19 7.31 4.54
C LEU A 64 23.08 6.34 5.35
N ARG A 65 22.95 6.35 6.68
CA ARG A 65 23.77 5.51 7.58
C ARG A 65 25.28 5.51 7.24
N GLY A 66 25.81 6.68 6.93
CA GLY A 66 27.23 6.88 6.59
C GLY A 66 27.59 6.67 5.11
N ASN A 67 26.70 6.13 4.28
CA ASN A 67 26.92 5.97 2.85
C ASN A 67 26.25 7.10 2.07
N ALA A 68 27.02 7.89 1.31
CA ALA A 68 26.53 8.98 0.48
C ALA A 68 26.28 8.55 -0.98
N ALA A 69 26.54 7.32 -1.38
CA ALA A 69 26.26 6.85 -2.73
C ALA A 69 24.75 6.88 -3.02
N PRO A 70 24.34 7.23 -4.24
CA PRO A 70 22.94 7.07 -4.66
C PRO A 70 22.51 5.61 -4.56
N ILE A 71 21.24 5.40 -4.27
CA ILE A 71 20.63 4.06 -4.18
C ILE A 71 19.88 3.81 -5.48
N ALA A 72 20.27 2.77 -6.21
CA ALA A 72 19.58 2.38 -7.44
C ALA A 72 18.13 1.98 -7.19
N LEU A 73 17.23 2.42 -8.06
CA LEU A 73 15.83 2.02 -8.08
C LEU A 73 15.60 1.13 -9.30
N TYR A 74 15.18 -0.09 -9.06
CA TYR A 74 14.89 -1.09 -10.09
C TYR A 74 13.39 -1.22 -10.28
N ARG A 75 12.99 -1.54 -11.52
CA ARG A 75 11.63 -1.97 -11.87
C ARG A 75 11.68 -3.40 -12.39
N ILE A 76 10.73 -4.20 -11.94
CA ILE A 76 10.49 -5.56 -12.46
C ILE A 76 9.25 -5.48 -13.36
N ASP A 77 9.38 -5.91 -14.60
CA ASP A 77 8.27 -5.90 -15.55
C ASP A 77 7.33 -7.12 -15.38
N GLU A 78 6.31 -7.20 -16.23
CA GLU A 78 5.33 -8.29 -16.22
C GLU A 78 5.91 -9.66 -16.58
N HIS A 79 7.14 -9.69 -17.13
CA HIS A 79 7.88 -10.91 -17.47
C HIS A 79 8.94 -11.28 -16.43
N GLY A 80 9.06 -10.50 -15.33
CA GLY A 80 10.07 -10.72 -14.31
C GLY A 80 11.47 -10.18 -14.66
N GLN A 81 11.58 -9.37 -15.72
CA GLN A 81 12.84 -8.74 -16.10
C GLN A 81 13.04 -7.46 -15.29
N GLY A 82 14.20 -7.37 -14.62
CA GLY A 82 14.54 -6.20 -13.84
C GLY A 82 15.45 -5.24 -14.59
N ARG A 83 15.21 -3.92 -14.44
CA ARG A 83 16.09 -2.87 -14.96
C ARG A 83 16.18 -1.70 -13.98
N GLU A 84 17.30 -1.03 -13.95
CA GLU A 84 17.44 0.23 -13.23
C GLU A 84 16.64 1.32 -13.96
N ILE A 85 15.85 2.09 -13.20
CA ILE A 85 15.00 3.16 -13.73
C ILE A 85 15.35 4.52 -13.13
N GLY A 86 16.28 4.58 -12.19
CA GLY A 86 16.71 5.82 -11.56
C GLY A 86 17.52 5.57 -10.29
N GLN A 87 17.88 6.67 -9.65
CA GLN A 87 18.72 6.66 -8.46
C GLN A 87 18.18 7.62 -7.40
N LEU A 88 17.99 7.12 -6.20
CA LEU A 88 17.55 7.89 -5.04
C LEU A 88 18.77 8.44 -4.28
N SER A 89 18.73 9.71 -3.94
CA SER A 89 19.74 10.37 -3.10
C SER A 89 19.05 11.15 -2.00
N PHE A 90 19.62 11.15 -0.79
CA PHE A 90 19.10 11.96 0.31
C PHE A 90 19.70 13.37 0.30
N THR A 91 18.93 14.33 0.79
CA THR A 91 19.31 15.75 0.83
C THR A 91 19.40 16.27 2.26
N PHE A 92 20.23 17.29 2.51
CA PHE A 92 20.21 18.04 3.76
C PHE A 92 19.12 19.12 3.75
N PRO A 93 18.45 19.37 4.92
CA PRO A 93 18.55 18.61 6.18
C PRO A 93 17.77 17.30 6.10
N GLU A 94 16.74 17.25 5.26
CA GLU A 94 15.81 16.14 5.04
C GLU A 94 15.34 16.10 3.58
N GLY A 95 14.59 15.05 3.24
CA GLY A 95 14.04 14.84 1.91
C GLY A 95 14.98 14.05 0.99
N ALA A 96 14.53 13.87 -0.24
CA ALA A 96 15.22 13.08 -1.25
C ALA A 96 15.17 13.72 -2.63
N ALA A 97 16.06 13.24 -3.50
CA ALA A 97 16.06 13.52 -4.92
C ALA A 97 16.13 12.20 -5.69
N LEU A 98 15.23 12.03 -6.65
CA LEU A 98 15.18 10.87 -7.54
C LEU A 98 15.59 11.32 -8.96
N SER A 99 16.53 10.61 -9.58
CA SER A 99 16.74 10.69 -11.03
C SER A 99 15.81 9.73 -11.74
N PHE A 100 15.32 10.14 -12.89
CA PHE A 100 14.52 9.29 -13.76
C PHE A 100 15.31 8.98 -15.02
N GLU A 101 15.48 7.70 -15.33
CA GLU A 101 16.08 7.25 -16.59
C GLU A 101 15.03 6.98 -17.66
N GLU A 102 13.76 6.97 -17.26
CA GLU A 102 12.60 6.82 -18.14
C GLU A 102 11.43 7.67 -17.66
N THR A 103 10.35 7.74 -18.45
CA THR A 103 9.12 8.41 -18.05
C THR A 103 8.55 7.72 -16.81
N PHE A 104 8.41 8.48 -15.73
CA PHE A 104 7.82 7.96 -14.49
C PHE A 104 6.30 7.83 -14.65
N PRO A 105 5.71 6.67 -14.36
CA PRO A 105 4.32 6.39 -14.73
C PRO A 105 3.29 6.96 -13.75
N TRP A 106 3.74 7.64 -12.70
CA TRP A 106 2.90 8.19 -11.64
C TRP A 106 2.85 9.72 -11.69
N PRO A 107 1.77 10.36 -11.19
CA PRO A 107 1.69 11.81 -11.13
C PRO A 107 2.85 12.44 -10.38
N LEU A 108 3.42 13.48 -10.96
CA LEU A 108 4.49 14.28 -10.36
C LEU A 108 4.06 15.75 -10.40
N ASP A 109 3.81 16.35 -9.24
CA ASP A 109 3.43 17.75 -9.10
C ASP A 109 4.57 18.59 -8.56
N GLY A 110 4.61 19.89 -8.93
CA GLY A 110 5.56 20.84 -8.42
C GLY A 110 7.02 20.40 -8.54
N GLY A 111 7.72 20.37 -7.42
CA GLY A 111 9.11 19.95 -7.33
C GLY A 111 9.36 18.47 -7.68
N MET A 112 8.35 17.62 -7.52
CA MET A 112 8.46 16.20 -7.85
C MET A 112 8.72 15.96 -9.34
N ALA A 113 8.18 16.82 -10.22
CA ALA A 113 8.44 16.78 -11.67
C ALA A 113 9.93 16.99 -12.02
N ASP A 114 10.66 17.70 -11.17
CA ASP A 114 12.11 17.88 -11.28
C ASP A 114 12.89 16.85 -10.43
N GLY A 115 12.20 15.87 -9.81
CA GLY A 115 12.78 14.81 -9.00
C GLY A 115 13.05 15.18 -7.53
N TRP A 116 12.46 16.26 -6.99
CA TRP A 116 12.59 16.66 -5.60
C TRP A 116 11.41 16.17 -4.76
N PHE A 117 11.70 15.55 -3.62
CA PHE A 117 10.71 15.04 -2.66
C PHE A 117 11.03 15.54 -1.24
N ASP A 118 10.01 15.91 -0.46
CA ASP A 118 10.19 16.40 0.90
C ASP A 118 10.54 15.28 1.90
N GLY A 119 10.17 14.06 1.59
CA GLY A 119 10.56 12.82 2.25
C GLY A 119 11.00 11.79 1.23
N LEU A 120 10.70 10.52 1.44
CA LEU A 120 10.83 9.48 0.42
C LEU A 120 9.87 9.74 -0.74
N PRO A 121 10.24 9.41 -2.00
CA PRO A 121 9.28 9.39 -3.09
C PRO A 121 8.06 8.55 -2.68
N TYR A 122 6.86 9.08 -2.86
CA TYR A 122 5.64 8.48 -2.29
C TYR A 122 5.41 7.02 -2.73
N VAL A 123 5.79 6.64 -3.95
CA VAL A 123 5.73 5.25 -4.41
C VAL A 123 6.73 4.34 -3.69
N VAL A 124 7.87 4.88 -3.23
CA VAL A 124 8.84 4.16 -2.40
C VAL A 124 8.34 4.08 -0.97
N ASN A 125 7.75 5.16 -0.46
CA ASN A 125 7.15 5.18 0.87
C ASN A 125 5.96 4.21 0.98
N ASP A 126 5.21 3.99 -0.12
CA ASP A 126 4.10 3.03 -0.19
C ASP A 126 4.57 1.57 0.00
N MET A 127 5.85 1.29 -0.29
CA MET A 127 6.48 -0.02 -0.04
C MET A 127 6.88 -0.26 1.43
N ARG A 128 6.67 0.71 2.32
CA ARG A 128 7.00 0.62 3.75
C ARG A 128 6.36 -0.62 4.36
N PRO A 129 7.11 -1.47 5.07
CA PRO A 129 6.54 -2.54 5.88
C PRO A 129 5.55 -1.96 6.90
N GLN A 130 4.30 -2.41 6.86
CA GLN A 130 3.22 -1.91 7.71
C GLN A 130 2.20 -3.01 8.00
N GLY A 131 1.28 -2.75 8.92
CA GLY A 131 0.25 -3.69 9.32
C GLY A 131 0.82 -4.96 9.94
N PHE A 132 0.05 -6.05 9.92
CA PHE A 132 0.44 -7.33 10.53
C PHE A 132 1.76 -7.89 9.95
N LEU A 133 1.90 -7.90 8.63
CA LEU A 133 3.12 -8.41 7.96
C LEU A 133 4.34 -7.54 8.29
N GLY A 134 4.17 -6.22 8.32
CA GLY A 134 5.25 -5.28 8.64
C GLY A 134 5.71 -5.41 10.09
N ARG A 135 4.79 -5.55 11.05
CA ARG A 135 5.13 -5.78 12.47
C ARG A 135 5.86 -7.11 12.67
N ASN A 136 5.36 -8.20 12.07
CA ASN A 136 6.03 -9.50 12.15
C ASN A 136 7.44 -9.47 11.53
N PHE A 137 7.59 -8.79 10.41
CA PHE A 137 8.89 -8.57 9.78
C PHE A 137 9.83 -7.78 10.72
N ALA A 138 9.35 -6.69 11.31
CA ALA A 138 10.13 -5.85 12.21
C ALA A 138 10.57 -6.65 13.45
N HIS A 139 9.66 -7.35 14.13
CA HIS A 139 9.99 -8.20 15.29
C HIS A 139 11.05 -9.27 14.94
N ALA A 140 10.98 -9.85 13.74
CA ALA A 140 11.93 -10.89 13.33
C ALA A 140 13.30 -10.34 12.90
N ARG A 141 13.39 -9.09 12.43
CA ARG A 141 14.58 -8.58 11.73
C ARG A 141 15.15 -7.26 12.26
N ALA A 142 14.45 -6.59 13.21
CA ALA A 142 14.85 -5.27 13.70
C ALA A 142 16.29 -5.23 14.19
N LEU A 143 16.70 -6.21 14.99
CA LEU A 143 18.06 -6.28 15.55
C LEU A 143 19.13 -6.38 14.44
N ASP A 144 18.91 -7.24 13.44
CA ASP A 144 19.84 -7.43 12.33
C ASP A 144 19.97 -6.19 11.46
N LEU A 145 18.87 -5.44 11.32
CA LEU A 145 18.78 -4.23 10.49
C LEU A 145 19.13 -2.96 11.27
N GLY A 146 19.23 -3.03 12.60
CA GLY A 146 19.50 -1.89 13.47
C GLY A 146 18.39 -0.82 13.39
N VAL A 147 17.12 -1.27 13.42
CA VAL A 147 15.91 -0.42 13.44
C VAL A 147 15.03 -0.77 14.63
N SER A 148 14.00 0.03 14.92
CA SER A 148 12.98 -0.30 15.92
C SER A 148 12.22 -1.58 15.53
N ASP A 149 11.79 -2.37 16.50
CA ASP A 149 10.87 -3.51 16.28
C ASP A 149 9.42 -3.06 16.01
N ASN A 150 9.14 -1.78 16.17
CA ASN A 150 7.88 -1.13 15.78
C ASN A 150 8.08 -0.36 14.47
N PRO A 151 7.55 -0.83 13.31
CA PRO A 151 7.73 -0.16 12.03
C PRO A 151 7.06 1.22 11.95
N ASP A 152 6.10 1.54 12.84
CA ASP A 152 5.46 2.86 12.90
C ASP A 152 6.40 3.95 13.42
N GLU A 153 7.49 3.56 14.10
CA GLU A 153 8.53 4.47 14.59
C GLU A 153 9.67 4.70 13.58
N TRP A 154 9.65 4.01 12.44
CA TRP A 154 10.72 4.10 11.46
C TRP A 154 10.73 5.45 10.75
N SER A 155 11.88 6.10 10.78
CA SER A 155 12.15 7.27 9.95
C SER A 155 12.23 6.89 8.46
N ASP A 156 12.20 7.88 7.58
CA ASP A 156 12.43 7.66 6.14
C ASP A 156 13.79 6.99 5.87
N ASP A 157 14.80 7.30 6.68
CA ASP A 157 16.11 6.66 6.61
C ASP A 157 16.05 5.18 6.97
N ASP A 158 15.30 4.82 8.00
CA ASP A 158 15.10 3.41 8.39
C ASP A 158 14.33 2.65 7.32
N VAL A 159 13.25 3.25 6.80
CA VAL A 159 12.48 2.66 5.69
C VAL A 159 13.35 2.44 4.47
N ALA A 160 14.10 3.44 4.03
CA ALA A 160 14.98 3.30 2.88
C ALA A 160 16.07 2.24 3.10
N HIS A 161 16.65 2.19 4.31
CA HIS A 161 17.63 1.17 4.66
C HIS A 161 17.05 -0.25 4.62
N VAL A 162 15.88 -0.46 5.23
CA VAL A 162 15.18 -1.74 5.23
C VAL A 162 14.82 -2.17 3.82
N LEU A 163 14.23 -1.28 3.03
CA LEU A 163 13.87 -1.55 1.63
C LEU A 163 15.10 -1.88 0.80
N ALA A 164 16.18 -1.10 0.92
CA ALA A 164 17.40 -1.30 0.13
C ALA A 164 18.15 -2.61 0.50
N THR A 165 17.91 -3.14 1.71
CA THR A 165 18.58 -4.36 2.18
C THR A 165 17.73 -5.60 1.95
N THR A 166 16.41 -5.52 2.17
CA THR A 166 15.53 -6.70 2.24
C THR A 166 14.26 -6.58 1.41
N GLY A 167 13.94 -5.41 0.85
CA GLY A 167 12.65 -5.10 0.24
C GLY A 167 12.44 -5.68 -1.17
N TYR A 168 12.84 -6.92 -1.40
CA TYR A 168 12.72 -7.55 -2.72
C TYR A 168 11.31 -8.03 -3.08
N ASP A 169 10.41 -8.22 -2.11
CA ASP A 169 9.03 -8.71 -2.31
C ASP A 169 7.96 -7.75 -1.73
N GLN A 170 8.20 -6.45 -1.80
CA GLN A 170 7.20 -5.45 -1.42
C GLN A 170 6.09 -5.35 -2.48
N PRO A 171 4.93 -4.73 -2.14
CA PRO A 171 3.88 -4.46 -3.13
C PRO A 171 4.41 -3.65 -4.33
N GLY A 172 3.83 -3.93 -5.50
CA GLY A 172 4.20 -3.26 -6.75
C GLY A 172 5.42 -3.86 -7.44
N ASP A 173 5.98 -3.10 -8.34
CA ASP A 173 7.02 -3.50 -9.28
C ASP A 173 8.41 -2.96 -8.96
N LEU A 174 8.54 -2.13 -7.91
CA LEU A 174 9.80 -1.46 -7.57
C LEU A 174 10.62 -2.28 -6.57
N ILE A 175 11.94 -2.18 -6.72
CA ILE A 175 12.93 -2.66 -5.74
C ILE A 175 13.96 -1.54 -5.53
N LEU A 176 14.14 -1.13 -4.28
CA LEU A 176 15.14 -0.15 -3.91
C LEU A 176 16.44 -0.86 -3.52
N GLY A 177 17.57 -0.46 -4.12
CA GLY A 177 18.90 -0.90 -3.75
C GLY A 177 19.36 -2.24 -4.34
N GLU A 178 20.65 -2.31 -4.59
CA GLU A 178 21.27 -3.48 -5.24
C GLU A 178 21.19 -4.74 -4.37
N ALA A 179 21.28 -4.62 -3.05
CA ALA A 179 21.22 -5.79 -2.16
C ALA A 179 19.83 -6.46 -2.19
N ALA A 180 18.74 -5.66 -2.19
CA ALA A 180 17.39 -6.17 -2.35
C ALA A 180 17.17 -6.73 -3.77
N TYR A 181 17.71 -6.09 -4.80
CA TYR A 181 17.62 -6.59 -6.18
C TYR A 181 18.37 -7.92 -6.36
N ARG A 182 19.54 -8.09 -5.77
CA ARG A 182 20.26 -9.39 -5.77
C ARG A 182 19.43 -10.49 -5.10
N ARG A 183 18.73 -10.20 -4.01
CA ARG A 183 17.82 -11.17 -3.36
C ARG A 183 16.66 -11.56 -4.30
N PHE A 184 16.15 -10.62 -5.08
CA PHE A 184 15.17 -10.92 -6.12
C PHE A 184 15.75 -11.85 -7.19
N LEU A 185 16.96 -11.58 -7.68
CA LEU A 185 17.63 -12.47 -8.66
C LEU A 185 17.91 -13.87 -8.08
N ASP A 186 18.29 -13.97 -6.81
CA ASP A 186 18.43 -15.25 -6.13
C ASP A 186 17.09 -15.99 -6.01
N TYR A 187 16.00 -15.25 -5.72
CA TYR A 187 14.66 -15.82 -5.71
C TYR A 187 14.25 -16.37 -7.10
N VAL A 188 14.51 -15.61 -8.17
CA VAL A 188 14.29 -16.05 -9.54
C VAL A 188 15.12 -17.29 -9.90
N ARG A 189 16.40 -17.30 -9.51
CA ARG A 189 17.33 -18.40 -9.79
C ARG A 189 16.91 -19.73 -9.16
N ILE A 190 16.34 -19.71 -7.95
CA ILE A 190 15.84 -20.92 -7.29
C ILE A 190 14.61 -21.46 -8.02
N GLY A 191 13.83 -20.57 -8.66
CA GLY A 191 12.77 -20.94 -9.57
C GLY A 191 11.58 -21.64 -8.92
N ALA A 192 10.97 -22.53 -9.69
CA ALA A 192 9.70 -23.19 -9.37
C ALA A 192 9.76 -24.14 -8.15
N ASP A 193 10.95 -24.57 -7.72
CA ASP A 193 11.12 -25.46 -6.55
C ASP A 193 10.58 -24.85 -5.23
N ARG A 194 10.23 -23.54 -5.24
CA ARG A 194 9.65 -22.86 -4.10
C ARG A 194 8.13 -22.77 -4.12
N PHE A 195 7.50 -23.12 -5.22
CA PHE A 195 6.06 -22.99 -5.34
C PHE A 195 5.39 -24.22 -4.74
N LEU A 196 4.49 -24.01 -3.80
CA LEU A 196 3.78 -25.09 -3.13
C LEU A 196 2.94 -25.87 -4.15
N ALA A 197 3.16 -27.18 -4.24
CA ALA A 197 2.25 -28.06 -4.95
C ALA A 197 0.90 -28.09 -4.23
N GLU A 198 -0.18 -28.40 -4.94
CA GLU A 198 -1.53 -28.43 -4.37
C GLU A 198 -1.64 -29.37 -3.16
N SER A 199 -0.91 -30.50 -3.20
CA SER A 199 -0.83 -31.47 -2.10
C SER A 199 -0.09 -30.96 -0.85
N GLU A 200 0.68 -29.90 -0.95
CA GLU A 200 1.49 -29.32 0.14
C GLU A 200 0.79 -28.14 0.82
N VAL A 201 -0.26 -27.59 0.20
CA VAL A 201 -0.91 -26.36 0.63
C VAL A 201 -1.40 -26.47 2.07
N GLU A 202 -2.14 -27.52 2.42
CA GLU A 202 -2.67 -27.70 3.78
C GLU A 202 -1.56 -27.67 4.85
N THR A 203 -0.55 -28.53 4.70
CA THR A 203 0.56 -28.62 5.65
C THR A 203 1.33 -27.32 5.76
N SER A 204 1.62 -26.69 4.62
CA SER A 204 2.35 -25.41 4.57
C SER A 204 1.56 -24.28 5.19
N TYR A 205 0.23 -24.20 4.96
CA TYR A 205 -0.63 -23.15 5.51
C TYR A 205 -0.75 -23.27 7.02
N LEU A 206 -0.91 -24.49 7.55
CA LEU A 206 -0.92 -24.72 8.99
C LEU A 206 0.40 -24.27 9.64
N GLN A 207 1.52 -24.67 9.05
CA GLN A 207 2.86 -24.25 9.53
C GLN A 207 3.08 -22.74 9.43
N SER A 208 2.65 -22.12 8.33
CA SER A 208 2.76 -20.67 8.12
C SER A 208 1.90 -19.88 9.10
N ALA A 209 0.69 -20.36 9.40
CA ALA A 209 -0.17 -19.76 10.41
C ALA A 209 0.45 -19.83 11.81
N GLU A 210 1.04 -20.98 12.20
CA GLU A 210 1.76 -21.11 13.47
C GLU A 210 2.97 -20.17 13.55
N ASN A 211 3.76 -20.07 12.48
CA ASN A 211 4.91 -19.18 12.42
C ASN A 211 4.49 -17.71 12.52
N ALA A 212 3.42 -17.32 11.82
CA ALA A 212 2.89 -15.96 11.87
C ALA A 212 2.41 -15.59 13.30
N MET A 213 1.86 -16.53 14.04
CA MET A 213 1.42 -16.30 15.43
C MET A 213 2.56 -16.28 16.45
N ARG A 214 3.72 -16.91 16.16
CA ARG A 214 4.87 -16.89 17.10
C ARG A 214 5.55 -15.53 17.18
N HIS A 215 5.50 -14.75 16.11
CA HIS A 215 6.12 -13.43 16.02
C HIS A 215 5.11 -12.28 16.18
N GLY A 216 3.82 -12.62 16.23
CA GLY A 216 2.74 -11.67 16.54
C GLY A 216 2.33 -11.77 18.01
N ASP A 217 1.68 -10.74 18.55
CA ASP A 217 1.11 -10.78 19.89
C ASP A 217 0.14 -11.96 20.02
N ALA A 218 0.49 -12.89 20.91
CA ALA A 218 -0.33 -14.04 21.21
C ALA A 218 -1.66 -13.58 21.82
N GLY A 219 -2.74 -13.72 21.06
CA GLY A 219 -4.09 -13.64 21.63
C GLY A 219 -5.00 -12.52 21.18
N SER A 220 -4.52 -11.50 20.50
CA SER A 220 -5.41 -10.55 19.83
C SER A 220 -4.65 -9.88 18.69
N SER A 221 -5.26 -9.74 17.53
CA SER A 221 -4.77 -8.81 16.53
C SER A 221 -4.74 -7.42 17.19
N ALA A 222 -3.54 -6.95 17.58
CA ALA A 222 -3.38 -5.60 18.07
C ALA A 222 -3.89 -4.64 16.98
N GLY A 223 -5.07 -4.05 17.20
CA GLY A 223 -5.71 -3.16 16.23
C GLY A 223 -6.85 -3.73 15.40
N GLY A 224 -7.31 -5.01 15.60
CA GLY A 224 -8.45 -5.58 14.86
C GLY A 224 -8.08 -6.09 13.46
N GLU A 225 -6.81 -6.28 13.17
CA GLU A 225 -6.30 -6.76 11.88
C GLU A 225 -6.19 -8.28 11.84
N PHE A 226 -6.56 -8.92 10.73
CA PHE A 226 -6.39 -10.36 10.56
C PHE A 226 -4.92 -10.79 10.54
N PRO A 227 -4.57 -11.90 11.24
CA PRO A 227 -3.29 -12.54 11.02
C PRO A 227 -3.23 -13.07 9.58
N LYS A 228 -2.08 -12.88 8.93
CA LYS A 228 -1.89 -13.22 7.51
C LYS A 228 -0.44 -13.59 7.20
N PHE A 229 -0.24 -14.28 6.10
CA PHE A 229 1.07 -14.57 5.51
C PHE A 229 0.99 -14.52 3.99
N THR A 230 2.13 -14.50 3.31
CA THR A 230 2.21 -14.61 1.85
C THR A 230 2.65 -16.02 1.45
N ALA A 231 2.13 -16.50 0.33
CA ALA A 231 2.53 -17.77 -0.24
C ALA A 231 2.56 -17.71 -1.77
N SER A 232 3.38 -18.56 -2.40
CA SER A 232 3.38 -18.81 -3.83
C SER A 232 3.07 -20.29 -4.05
N ARG A 233 1.97 -20.60 -4.76
CA ARG A 233 1.53 -21.97 -4.99
C ARG A 233 1.16 -22.24 -6.45
N LEU A 234 1.09 -23.49 -6.81
CA LEU A 234 0.63 -23.93 -8.11
C LEU A 234 -0.89 -24.16 -8.08
N VAL A 235 -1.60 -23.58 -9.04
CA VAL A 235 -3.02 -23.80 -9.32
C VAL A 235 -3.11 -24.24 -10.76
N ASN A 236 -3.53 -25.47 -11.02
CA ASN A 236 -3.57 -26.03 -12.39
C ASN A 236 -2.23 -25.85 -13.15
N GLY A 237 -1.11 -26.05 -12.45
CA GLY A 237 0.24 -25.93 -13.02
C GLY A 237 0.73 -24.50 -13.27
N ARG A 238 -0.02 -23.47 -12.84
CA ARG A 238 0.37 -22.06 -12.92
C ARG A 238 0.65 -21.51 -11.55
N LYS A 239 1.71 -20.72 -11.41
CA LYS A 239 2.00 -20.02 -10.16
C LYS A 239 0.94 -18.96 -9.87
N VAL A 240 0.52 -18.92 -8.62
CA VAL A 240 -0.33 -17.87 -8.05
C VAL A 240 0.31 -17.37 -6.75
N ASP A 241 0.53 -16.09 -6.65
CA ASP A 241 0.98 -15.43 -5.42
C ASP A 241 -0.25 -14.95 -4.65
N VAL A 242 -0.32 -15.29 -3.36
CA VAL A 242 -1.46 -14.97 -2.51
C VAL A 242 -1.05 -14.32 -1.20
N ILE A 243 -1.93 -13.48 -0.68
CA ILE A 243 -1.97 -13.10 0.73
C ILE A 243 -3.05 -13.98 1.37
N THR A 244 -2.67 -14.73 2.39
CA THR A 244 -3.58 -15.66 3.06
C THR A 244 -3.88 -15.17 4.46
N LYS A 245 -5.13 -14.77 4.72
CA LYS A 245 -5.66 -14.43 6.04
C LYS A 245 -6.22 -15.69 6.69
N PHE A 246 -6.19 -15.78 8.04
CA PHE A 246 -6.66 -16.97 8.70
C PHE A 246 -7.30 -16.70 10.08
N SER A 247 -8.18 -17.60 10.50
CA SER A 247 -8.80 -17.60 11.84
C SER A 247 -7.98 -18.37 12.88
N GLY A 248 -8.34 -18.23 14.16
CA GLY A 248 -7.88 -19.13 15.22
C GLY A 248 -8.34 -20.58 15.01
N VAL A 249 -7.96 -21.47 15.96
CA VAL A 249 -8.31 -22.91 15.93
C VAL A 249 -9.35 -23.30 16.99
N ASP A 250 -9.49 -22.49 18.06
CA ASP A 250 -10.45 -22.79 19.13
C ASP A 250 -11.89 -22.49 18.69
N ASP A 251 -12.86 -23.10 19.42
CA ASP A 251 -14.27 -22.91 19.12
C ASP A 251 -14.90 -21.75 19.93
N SER A 252 -14.12 -20.72 20.22
CA SER A 252 -14.63 -19.51 20.86
C SER A 252 -15.55 -18.71 19.94
N PRO A 253 -16.50 -17.94 20.52
CA PRO A 253 -17.34 -17.04 19.71
C PRO A 253 -16.54 -16.05 18.87
N ALA A 254 -15.39 -15.58 19.37
CA ALA A 254 -14.50 -14.67 18.65
C ALA A 254 -13.87 -15.33 17.43
N VAL A 255 -13.33 -16.55 17.57
CA VAL A 255 -12.71 -17.28 16.45
C VAL A 255 -13.76 -17.64 15.40
N ARG A 256 -14.96 -18.09 15.81
CA ARG A 256 -16.07 -18.32 14.87
C ARG A 256 -16.44 -17.04 14.10
N ARG A 257 -16.50 -15.88 14.76
CA ARG A 257 -16.80 -14.61 14.13
C ARG A 257 -15.70 -14.20 13.15
N TRP A 258 -14.42 -14.36 13.49
CA TRP A 258 -13.33 -14.12 12.56
C TRP A 258 -13.42 -15.04 11.33
N SER A 259 -13.76 -16.32 11.51
CA SER A 259 -14.02 -17.25 10.41
C SER A 259 -15.17 -16.78 9.50
N ASP A 260 -16.28 -16.33 10.10
CA ASP A 260 -17.43 -15.78 9.37
C ASP A 260 -17.04 -14.57 8.53
N LEU A 261 -16.25 -13.65 9.09
CA LEU A 261 -15.80 -12.43 8.40
C LEU A 261 -14.89 -12.72 7.22
N LEU A 262 -14.03 -13.75 7.29
CA LEU A 262 -13.21 -14.18 6.14
C LEU A 262 -14.10 -14.68 4.99
N VAL A 263 -15.17 -15.42 5.29
CA VAL A 263 -16.14 -15.84 4.27
C VAL A 263 -16.89 -14.64 3.71
N CYS A 264 -17.27 -13.68 4.56
CA CYS A 264 -17.91 -12.45 4.09
C CYS A 264 -17.01 -11.63 3.14
N GLU A 265 -15.69 -11.55 3.42
CA GLU A 265 -14.75 -10.89 2.51
C GLU A 265 -14.71 -11.58 1.15
N HIS A 266 -14.67 -12.90 1.12
CA HIS A 266 -14.77 -13.67 -0.12
C HIS A 266 -16.08 -13.38 -0.87
N LEU A 267 -17.22 -13.36 -0.17
CA LEU A 267 -18.51 -13.07 -0.79
C LEU A 267 -18.62 -11.62 -1.30
N ALA A 268 -18.00 -10.67 -0.62
CA ALA A 268 -17.91 -9.29 -1.09
C ALA A 268 -17.07 -9.18 -2.36
N SER A 269 -15.95 -9.91 -2.47
CA SER A 269 -15.14 -9.93 -3.69
C SER A 269 -15.90 -10.51 -4.90
N LEU A 270 -16.84 -11.42 -4.67
CA LEU A 270 -17.73 -11.94 -5.72
C LEU A 270 -18.87 -10.97 -6.06
N THR A 271 -19.32 -10.18 -5.09
CA THR A 271 -20.44 -9.24 -5.24
C THR A 271 -20.06 -8.03 -6.10
N LEU A 272 -18.87 -7.45 -5.89
CA LEU A 272 -18.42 -6.24 -6.57
C LEU A 272 -18.43 -6.35 -8.10
N PRO A 273 -17.83 -7.36 -8.74
CA PRO A 273 -17.87 -7.48 -10.20
C PRO A 273 -19.25 -7.84 -10.72
N ARG A 274 -20.04 -8.62 -9.96
CA ARG A 274 -21.37 -9.08 -10.37
C ARG A 274 -22.41 -7.97 -10.35
N MET A 275 -22.42 -7.15 -9.31
CA MET A 275 -23.48 -6.16 -9.06
C MET A 275 -23.09 -4.74 -9.44
N LEU A 276 -21.80 -4.40 -9.34
CA LEU A 276 -21.32 -3.03 -9.52
C LEU A 276 -20.36 -2.88 -10.71
N HIS A 277 -20.01 -3.99 -11.39
CA HIS A 277 -19.04 -4.00 -12.49
C HIS A 277 -17.68 -3.40 -12.09
N VAL A 278 -17.30 -3.58 -10.81
CA VAL A 278 -16.03 -3.15 -10.25
C VAL A 278 -15.16 -4.38 -10.01
N SER A 279 -13.95 -4.38 -10.57
CA SER A 279 -13.00 -5.49 -10.38
C SER A 279 -12.64 -5.64 -8.90
N SER A 280 -12.52 -6.87 -8.45
CA SER A 280 -12.01 -7.25 -7.13
C SER A 280 -10.88 -8.26 -7.25
N ALA A 281 -10.05 -8.38 -6.22
CA ALA A 281 -9.04 -9.43 -6.15
C ALA A 281 -9.71 -10.81 -6.10
N ASP A 282 -9.20 -11.76 -6.88
CA ASP A 282 -9.68 -13.13 -6.83
C ASP A 282 -9.38 -13.73 -5.47
N SER A 283 -10.31 -14.52 -4.95
CA SER A 283 -10.18 -15.10 -3.61
C SER A 283 -10.75 -16.52 -3.53
N ALA A 284 -10.29 -17.28 -2.54
CA ALA A 284 -10.77 -18.63 -2.24
C ALA A 284 -10.79 -18.89 -0.73
N ILE A 285 -11.74 -19.72 -0.28
CA ILE A 285 -11.83 -20.16 1.11
C ILE A 285 -11.37 -21.61 1.23
N HIS A 286 -10.46 -21.86 2.17
CA HIS A 286 -10.01 -23.20 2.56
C HIS A 286 -10.26 -23.44 4.05
N ARG A 287 -10.40 -24.70 4.44
CA ARG A 287 -10.54 -25.12 5.83
C ARG A 287 -9.57 -26.25 6.13
N TYR A 288 -8.58 -25.96 6.97
CA TYR A 288 -7.53 -26.89 7.35
C TYR A 288 -7.30 -26.82 8.86
N GLY A 289 -7.18 -27.96 9.54
CA GLY A 289 -6.82 -28.02 10.95
C GLY A 289 -7.68 -27.16 11.89
N GLY A 290 -9.00 -27.06 11.62
CA GLY A 290 -9.93 -26.23 12.40
C GLY A 290 -9.88 -24.72 12.09
N ARG A 291 -8.99 -24.26 11.20
CA ARG A 291 -8.91 -22.86 10.76
C ARG A 291 -9.64 -22.63 9.45
N THR A 292 -10.16 -21.43 9.30
CA THR A 292 -10.59 -20.92 7.99
C THR A 292 -9.47 -20.05 7.43
N PHE A 293 -9.10 -20.29 6.17
CA PHE A 293 -8.14 -19.52 5.42
C PHE A 293 -8.85 -18.82 4.27
N LEU A 294 -8.59 -17.54 4.11
CA LEU A 294 -8.97 -16.76 2.93
C LEU A 294 -7.71 -16.45 2.14
N GLU A 295 -7.59 -17.06 0.97
CA GLU A 295 -6.60 -16.67 -0.03
C GLU A 295 -7.12 -15.47 -0.81
N VAL A 296 -6.28 -14.47 -0.99
CA VAL A 296 -6.51 -13.33 -1.87
C VAL A 296 -5.35 -13.25 -2.85
N VAL A 297 -5.65 -13.37 -4.14
CA VAL A 297 -4.62 -13.33 -5.19
C VAL A 297 -4.00 -11.95 -5.27
N ARG A 298 -2.69 -11.89 -5.30
CA ARG A 298 -1.94 -10.65 -5.49
C ARG A 298 -2.03 -10.20 -6.94
N PHE A 299 -2.80 -9.16 -7.19
CA PHE A 299 -3.00 -8.60 -8.53
C PHE A 299 -1.80 -7.79 -9.06
N ASP A 300 -0.78 -7.60 -8.22
CA ASP A 300 0.50 -6.98 -8.57
C ASP A 300 1.56 -8.02 -8.98
N ARG A 301 1.19 -9.29 -9.10
CA ARG A 301 2.06 -10.41 -9.49
C ARG A 301 1.54 -11.10 -10.73
N HIS A 302 2.46 -11.47 -11.64
CA HIS A 302 2.13 -12.11 -12.93
C HIS A 302 3.10 -13.23 -13.25
N GLY A 303 2.58 -14.35 -13.80
CA GLY A 303 3.40 -15.50 -14.14
C GLY A 303 4.32 -15.92 -12.98
N ASP A 304 5.52 -16.35 -13.29
CA ASP A 304 6.43 -16.85 -12.26
C ASP A 304 7.08 -15.72 -11.44
N PHE A 305 7.46 -14.61 -12.08
CA PHE A 305 8.22 -13.54 -11.43
C PHE A 305 7.81 -12.13 -11.86
N GLY A 306 6.83 -11.98 -12.74
CA GLY A 306 6.36 -10.72 -13.26
C GLY A 306 5.65 -9.87 -12.21
N ARG A 307 5.70 -8.53 -12.38
CA ARG A 307 5.10 -7.57 -11.46
C ARG A 307 4.38 -6.44 -12.20
N SER A 308 3.42 -5.85 -11.51
CA SER A 308 2.76 -4.61 -11.94
C SER A 308 2.90 -3.52 -10.90
N PRO A 309 3.05 -2.27 -11.34
CA PRO A 309 3.06 -1.13 -10.42
C PRO A 309 1.71 -0.96 -9.74
N VAL A 310 1.77 -0.63 -8.45
CA VAL A 310 0.62 -0.31 -7.61
C VAL A 310 1.00 0.78 -6.61
N CYS A 311 0.05 1.66 -6.30
CA CYS A 311 0.20 2.68 -5.27
C CYS A 311 -1.14 2.88 -4.56
N THR A 312 -1.11 2.95 -3.23
CA THR A 312 -2.32 3.12 -2.41
C THR A 312 -2.84 4.56 -2.47
N LEU A 313 -4.15 4.74 -2.22
CA LEU A 313 -4.73 6.06 -2.04
C LEU A 313 -4.04 6.82 -0.90
N SER A 314 -3.55 6.13 0.13
CA SER A 314 -2.83 6.74 1.24
C SER A 314 -1.61 7.52 0.77
N SER A 315 -0.76 6.89 -0.03
CA SER A 315 0.46 7.53 -0.56
C SER A 315 0.15 8.62 -1.59
N LEU A 316 -0.85 8.39 -2.46
CA LEU A 316 -1.30 9.39 -3.42
C LEU A 316 -1.91 10.61 -2.73
N ASN A 317 -2.77 10.39 -1.73
CA ASN A 317 -3.38 11.47 -0.95
C ASN A 317 -2.32 12.30 -0.22
N ALA A 318 -1.40 11.65 0.47
CA ALA A 318 -0.33 12.33 1.18
C ALA A 318 0.56 13.19 0.26
N ALA A 319 0.86 12.68 -0.95
CA ALA A 319 1.77 13.37 -1.87
C ALA A 319 1.09 14.48 -2.69
N LEU A 320 -0.16 14.28 -3.12
CA LEU A 320 -0.80 15.10 -4.14
C LEU A 320 -1.93 16.00 -3.61
N ILE A 321 -2.58 15.60 -2.50
CA ILE A 321 -3.78 16.26 -1.99
C ILE A 321 -3.62 16.78 -0.55
N GLY A 322 -3.09 15.95 0.36
CA GLY A 322 -2.81 16.35 1.75
C GLY A 322 -4.04 16.43 2.66
N THR A 323 -5.12 15.66 2.40
CA THR A 323 -6.34 15.71 3.23
C THR A 323 -6.25 14.94 4.54
N GLY A 324 -5.16 14.22 4.80
CA GLY A 324 -4.99 13.45 6.04
C GLY A 324 -5.93 12.24 6.19
N GLY A 325 -6.48 11.73 5.09
CA GLY A 325 -7.46 10.64 5.08
C GLY A 325 -8.90 11.12 5.11
N GLY A 326 -9.85 10.19 5.09
CA GLY A 326 -11.29 10.48 5.14
C GLY A 326 -12.11 9.68 4.13
N ALA A 327 -13.23 10.26 3.69
CA ALA A 327 -14.08 9.60 2.70
C ALA A 327 -13.41 9.55 1.32
N TRP A 328 -13.17 8.35 0.80
CA TRP A 328 -12.53 8.12 -0.50
C TRP A 328 -13.13 8.96 -1.66
N PRO A 329 -14.47 9.14 -1.76
CA PRO A 329 -15.06 9.97 -2.81
C PRO A 329 -14.62 11.43 -2.77
N LYS A 330 -14.26 11.95 -1.59
CA LYS A 330 -13.75 13.33 -1.44
C LYS A 330 -12.36 13.43 -2.07
N THR A 331 -11.45 12.55 -1.69
CA THR A 331 -10.08 12.50 -2.24
C THR A 331 -10.12 12.21 -3.74
N ALA A 332 -10.96 11.26 -4.19
CA ALA A 332 -11.15 10.95 -5.61
C ALA A 332 -11.60 12.18 -6.43
N ARG A 333 -12.56 12.96 -5.94
CA ARG A 333 -12.98 14.21 -6.60
C ARG A 333 -11.85 15.24 -6.71
N MET A 334 -10.99 15.33 -5.70
CA MET A 334 -9.82 16.24 -5.74
C MET A 334 -8.78 15.77 -6.76
N LEU A 335 -8.48 14.47 -6.83
CA LEU A 335 -7.62 13.88 -7.86
C LEU A 335 -8.20 14.06 -9.27
N GLN A 336 -9.53 13.92 -9.43
CA GLN A 336 -10.25 14.17 -10.67
C GLN A 336 -10.17 15.64 -11.08
N ALA A 337 -10.40 16.57 -10.17
CA ALA A 337 -10.29 18.01 -10.42
C ALA A 337 -8.88 18.44 -10.82
N ALA A 338 -7.86 17.75 -10.32
CA ALA A 338 -6.46 17.92 -10.74
C ALA A 338 -6.13 17.27 -12.10
N GLY A 339 -7.07 16.55 -12.70
CA GLY A 339 -6.90 15.88 -14.00
C GLY A 339 -6.12 14.56 -13.94
N TRP A 340 -5.90 14.00 -12.76
CA TRP A 340 -5.15 12.77 -12.59
C TRP A 340 -6.03 11.52 -12.58
N LEU A 341 -7.27 11.62 -12.07
CA LEU A 341 -8.22 10.51 -11.99
C LEU A 341 -9.33 10.67 -13.02
N SER A 342 -9.68 9.58 -13.72
CA SER A 342 -10.78 9.58 -14.68
C SER A 342 -12.15 9.70 -13.98
N ASP A 343 -13.17 10.25 -14.70
CA ASP A 343 -14.54 10.29 -14.22
C ASP A 343 -15.07 8.89 -13.89
N THR A 344 -14.71 7.91 -14.72
CA THR A 344 -15.12 6.51 -14.57
C THR A 344 -14.56 5.91 -13.28
N ASP A 345 -13.26 6.11 -13.01
CA ASP A 345 -12.64 5.53 -11.80
C ASP A 345 -13.05 6.30 -10.54
N ALA A 346 -13.27 7.62 -10.62
CA ALA A 346 -13.85 8.37 -9.52
C ALA A 346 -15.28 7.87 -9.15
N ALA A 347 -16.09 7.55 -10.15
CA ALA A 347 -17.41 6.95 -9.93
C ALA A 347 -17.32 5.56 -9.29
N LYS A 348 -16.37 4.69 -9.73
CA LYS A 348 -16.13 3.38 -9.12
C LYS A 348 -15.66 3.51 -7.67
N VAL A 349 -14.78 4.46 -7.36
CA VAL A 349 -14.37 4.73 -5.97
C VAL A 349 -15.57 5.08 -5.09
N ALA A 350 -16.48 5.89 -5.59
CA ALA A 350 -17.71 6.23 -4.87
C ALA A 350 -18.64 5.03 -4.67
N LEU A 351 -18.75 4.13 -5.68
CA LEU A 351 -19.52 2.88 -5.56
C LEU A 351 -18.94 1.95 -4.49
N ILE A 352 -17.61 1.72 -4.51
CA ILE A 352 -16.93 0.86 -3.51
C ILE A 352 -17.10 1.46 -2.11
N TRP A 353 -16.94 2.78 -1.98
CA TRP A 353 -17.13 3.47 -0.71
C TRP A 353 -18.51 3.25 -0.13
N TRP A 354 -19.57 3.51 -0.92
CA TRP A 354 -20.92 3.29 -0.46
C TRP A 354 -21.22 1.82 -0.19
N PHE A 355 -20.76 0.90 -1.05
CA PHE A 355 -20.89 -0.53 -0.79
C PHE A 355 -20.27 -0.93 0.55
N GLY A 356 -19.03 -0.50 0.82
CA GLY A 356 -18.37 -0.77 2.11
C GLY A 356 -19.15 -0.23 3.30
N ARG A 357 -19.62 1.00 3.23
CA ARG A 357 -20.49 1.59 4.28
C ARG A 357 -21.75 0.76 4.52
N LEU A 358 -22.38 0.28 3.45
CA LEU A 358 -23.66 -0.44 3.50
C LEU A 358 -23.51 -1.93 3.82
N ILE A 359 -22.29 -2.48 3.78
CA ILE A 359 -21.97 -3.80 4.34
C ILE A 359 -21.35 -3.71 5.75
N ALA A 360 -21.47 -2.55 6.42
CA ALA A 360 -20.91 -2.29 7.74
C ALA A 360 -19.37 -2.45 7.82
N ASN A 361 -18.63 -2.11 6.76
CA ASN A 361 -17.18 -2.03 6.82
C ASN A 361 -16.77 -0.73 7.54
N THR A 362 -16.15 -0.85 8.69
CA THR A 362 -15.64 0.27 9.49
C THR A 362 -14.13 0.49 9.32
N ASP A 363 -13.46 -0.33 8.53
CA ASP A 363 -12.01 -0.30 8.31
C ASP A 363 -11.65 0.22 6.90
N MET A 364 -12.33 1.27 6.48
CA MET A 364 -12.15 1.88 5.15
C MET A 364 -11.13 3.01 5.18
N HIS A 365 -9.89 2.69 5.50
CA HIS A 365 -8.79 3.65 5.43
C HIS A 365 -8.17 3.72 4.02
N ASP A 366 -7.43 4.80 3.73
CA ASP A 366 -6.87 5.05 2.39
C ASP A 366 -5.88 3.97 1.90
N GLY A 367 -5.33 3.15 2.80
CA GLY A 367 -4.49 1.99 2.45
C GLY A 367 -5.26 0.81 1.84
N ASN A 368 -6.61 0.75 1.99
CA ASN A 368 -7.46 -0.29 1.43
C ASN A 368 -8.01 0.05 0.03
N LEU A 369 -7.46 1.06 -0.61
CA LEU A 369 -7.75 1.40 -1.99
C LEU A 369 -6.43 1.67 -2.73
N ALA A 370 -6.24 1.05 -3.89
CA ALA A 370 -5.02 1.17 -4.67
C ALA A 370 -5.30 1.50 -6.14
N PHE A 371 -4.28 2.00 -6.81
CA PHE A 371 -4.31 2.40 -8.21
C PHE A 371 -3.12 1.82 -8.97
N ARG A 372 -3.27 1.75 -10.28
CA ARG A 372 -2.24 1.45 -11.26
C ARG A 372 -1.79 2.74 -11.96
N PRO A 373 -0.72 2.75 -12.76
CA PRO A 373 -0.31 3.91 -13.55
C PRO A 373 -1.47 4.55 -14.33
N GLY A 374 -1.45 5.88 -14.44
CA GLY A 374 -2.56 6.65 -14.98
C GLY A 374 -3.74 6.78 -14.02
N LEU A 375 -3.54 6.42 -12.76
CA LEU A 375 -4.53 6.31 -11.67
C LEU A 375 -5.75 5.47 -12.07
N ALA A 376 -5.54 4.42 -12.89
CA ALA A 376 -6.56 3.41 -13.12
C ALA A 376 -6.80 2.64 -11.81
N LEU A 377 -8.06 2.47 -11.42
CA LEU A 377 -8.42 1.79 -10.19
C LEU A 377 -7.94 0.32 -10.22
N ALA A 378 -7.18 -0.09 -9.20
CA ALA A 378 -6.79 -1.49 -8.99
C ALA A 378 -8.00 -2.33 -8.52
N PRO A 379 -7.94 -3.67 -8.59
CA PRO A 379 -8.99 -4.51 -8.03
C PRO A 379 -9.24 -4.21 -6.55
N ALA A 380 -10.51 -4.13 -6.13
CA ALA A 380 -10.88 -3.91 -4.73
C ALA A 380 -10.51 -5.11 -3.85
N TYR A 381 -10.16 -4.84 -2.60
CA TYR A 381 -9.78 -5.84 -1.58
C TYR A 381 -10.21 -5.36 -0.19
N ASP A 382 -10.11 -6.21 0.82
CA ASP A 382 -10.42 -5.89 2.23
C ASP A 382 -11.85 -5.35 2.46
N MET A 383 -12.83 -5.87 1.72
CA MET A 383 -14.23 -5.47 1.83
C MET A 383 -15.01 -6.49 2.67
N LEU A 384 -15.24 -6.17 3.94
CA LEU A 384 -15.93 -7.07 4.87
C LEU A 384 -16.64 -6.29 5.99
N PRO A 385 -17.63 -6.88 6.70
CA PRO A 385 -18.41 -6.20 7.72
C PRO A 385 -17.65 -6.04 9.04
N MET A 386 -16.59 -5.22 9.07
CA MET A 386 -15.69 -5.02 10.20
C MET A 386 -16.38 -4.48 11.47
N ALA A 387 -17.55 -3.86 11.36
CA ALA A 387 -18.34 -3.46 12.53
C ALA A 387 -18.70 -4.63 13.46
N TYR A 388 -18.67 -5.87 12.95
CA TYR A 388 -18.95 -7.09 13.70
C TYR A 388 -17.71 -7.85 14.16
N ALA A 389 -16.52 -7.31 13.87
CA ALA A 389 -15.27 -7.92 14.33
C ALA A 389 -15.20 -8.00 15.85
N PRO A 390 -14.68 -9.07 16.42
CA PRO A 390 -14.45 -9.17 17.87
C PRO A 390 -13.58 -8.02 18.38
N MET A 391 -13.91 -7.51 19.57
CA MET A 391 -13.10 -6.50 20.26
C MET A 391 -11.77 -7.13 20.73
N ARG A 392 -10.79 -6.27 21.10
CA ARG A 392 -9.46 -6.72 21.57
C ARG A 392 -9.51 -7.76 22.69
N GLY A 393 -10.54 -7.73 23.54
CA GLY A 393 -10.77 -8.71 24.62
C GLY A 393 -11.41 -10.02 24.17
N GLY A 394 -11.72 -10.20 22.88
CA GLY A 394 -12.43 -11.37 22.36
C GLY A 394 -13.95 -11.30 22.50
N GLU A 395 -14.49 -10.21 23.04
CA GLU A 395 -15.93 -10.00 23.15
C GLU A 395 -16.54 -9.65 21.80
N LEU A 396 -17.72 -10.18 21.50
CA LEU A 396 -18.46 -9.81 20.30
C LEU A 396 -19.20 -8.49 20.53
N PRO A 397 -19.07 -7.52 19.58
CA PRO A 397 -19.79 -6.27 19.69
C PRO A 397 -21.30 -6.49 19.56
N ASN A 398 -22.07 -5.93 20.48
CA ASN A 398 -23.52 -5.82 20.32
C ASN A 398 -23.84 -4.56 19.52
N ARG A 399 -23.84 -4.67 18.19
CA ARG A 399 -24.10 -3.53 17.31
C ARG A 399 -25.38 -3.73 16.53
N GLU A 400 -26.23 -2.73 16.57
CA GLU A 400 -27.35 -2.62 15.66
C GLU A 400 -26.88 -2.05 14.31
N PHE A 401 -27.23 -2.72 13.24
CA PHE A 401 -26.96 -2.23 11.88
C PHE A 401 -27.91 -1.06 11.57
N SER A 402 -27.33 0.10 11.30
CA SER A 402 -28.04 1.33 10.92
C SER A 402 -27.33 1.93 9.72
N PRO A 403 -27.71 1.55 8.50
CA PRO A 403 -27.08 2.07 7.29
C PRO A 403 -27.40 3.56 7.09
N ASP A 404 -26.37 4.33 6.68
CA ASP A 404 -26.50 5.76 6.42
C ASP A 404 -27.34 6.02 5.15
N PRO A 405 -28.34 6.92 5.18
CA PRO A 405 -29.00 7.37 3.98
C PRO A 405 -28.07 8.29 3.18
N PRO A 406 -28.28 8.42 1.84
CA PRO A 406 -27.44 9.28 1.02
C PRO A 406 -27.80 10.76 1.18
N LEU A 407 -26.82 11.63 0.89
CA LEU A 407 -27.14 13.00 0.49
C LEU A 407 -27.76 13.00 -0.91
N PRO A 408 -28.55 14.03 -1.29
CA PRO A 408 -29.20 14.09 -2.61
C PRO A 408 -28.23 13.91 -3.78
N ALA A 409 -27.02 14.47 -3.69
CA ALA A 409 -26.02 14.34 -4.74
C ALA A 409 -25.46 12.92 -4.90
N ASP A 410 -25.46 12.13 -3.83
CA ASP A 410 -24.92 10.77 -3.82
C ASP A 410 -26.02 9.71 -4.08
N ALA A 411 -27.30 10.10 -4.13
CA ALA A 411 -28.44 9.18 -4.19
C ALA A 411 -28.37 8.15 -5.35
N PRO A 412 -27.96 8.49 -6.58
CA PRO A 412 -27.85 7.51 -7.65
C PRO A 412 -26.80 6.43 -7.37
N THR A 413 -25.60 6.84 -6.93
CA THR A 413 -24.49 5.93 -6.59
C THR A 413 -24.83 5.08 -5.37
N TRP A 414 -25.42 5.71 -4.35
CA TRP A 414 -25.87 5.02 -3.15
C TRP A 414 -26.90 3.93 -3.46
N ARG A 415 -27.86 4.19 -4.36
CA ARG A 415 -28.89 3.21 -4.72
C ARG A 415 -28.29 1.96 -5.35
N GLN A 416 -27.36 2.12 -6.28
CA GLN A 416 -26.63 0.99 -6.87
C GLN A 416 -25.87 0.18 -5.81
N ALA A 417 -25.13 0.86 -4.93
CA ALA A 417 -24.42 0.23 -3.83
C ALA A 417 -25.37 -0.44 -2.83
N ALA A 418 -26.56 0.13 -2.58
CA ALA A 418 -27.57 -0.44 -1.70
C ALA A 418 -28.17 -1.74 -2.28
N GLU A 419 -28.47 -1.79 -3.57
CA GLU A 419 -28.89 -3.01 -4.25
C GLU A 419 -27.83 -4.12 -4.14
N ALA A 420 -26.56 -3.77 -4.36
CA ALA A 420 -25.44 -4.69 -4.18
C ALA A 420 -25.28 -5.16 -2.72
N SER A 421 -25.52 -4.28 -1.75
CA SER A 421 -25.43 -4.64 -0.33
C SER A 421 -26.58 -5.54 0.11
N VAL A 422 -27.79 -5.36 -0.41
CA VAL A 422 -28.92 -6.30 -0.20
C VAL A 422 -28.54 -7.68 -0.74
N TYR A 423 -28.01 -7.73 -1.96
CA TYR A 423 -27.53 -8.99 -2.55
C TYR A 423 -26.44 -9.65 -1.68
N PHE A 424 -25.44 -8.87 -1.24
CA PHE A 424 -24.37 -9.34 -0.38
C PHE A 424 -24.89 -9.95 0.94
N TRP A 425 -25.74 -9.22 1.64
CA TRP A 425 -26.29 -9.70 2.91
C TRP A 425 -27.12 -10.97 2.75
N ASN A 426 -27.87 -11.10 1.64
CA ASN A 426 -28.65 -12.30 1.33
C ASN A 426 -27.74 -13.52 1.10
N ILE A 427 -26.69 -13.40 0.26
CA ILE A 427 -25.78 -14.53 0.03
C ILE A 427 -24.99 -14.91 1.28
N CYS A 428 -24.68 -13.95 2.16
CA CYS A 428 -24.08 -14.23 3.46
C CYS A 428 -25.05 -14.99 4.39
N ALA A 429 -26.34 -14.65 4.37
CA ALA A 429 -27.37 -15.34 5.17
C ALA A 429 -27.60 -16.80 4.71
N GLU A 430 -27.37 -17.08 3.43
CA GLU A 430 -27.56 -18.40 2.83
C GLU A 430 -26.32 -19.29 2.91
N ASP A 431 -25.12 -18.70 3.01
CA ASP A 431 -23.85 -19.44 2.94
C ASP A 431 -23.61 -20.29 4.21
N THR A 432 -23.60 -21.60 4.04
CA THR A 432 -23.42 -22.55 5.15
C THR A 432 -22.01 -22.56 5.76
N ARG A 433 -21.04 -21.92 5.10
CA ARG A 433 -19.70 -21.70 5.67
C ARG A 433 -19.70 -20.65 6.78
N ILE A 434 -20.74 -19.82 6.86
CA ILE A 434 -20.97 -18.83 7.92
C ILE A 434 -21.79 -19.47 9.04
N SER A 435 -21.46 -19.15 10.30
CA SER A 435 -22.14 -19.67 11.47
C SER A 435 -23.63 -19.30 11.45
N ALA A 436 -24.48 -20.18 12.02
CA ALA A 436 -25.93 -19.96 12.08
C ALA A 436 -26.29 -18.66 12.84
N GLU A 437 -25.48 -18.26 13.82
CA GLU A 437 -25.65 -17.01 14.55
C GLU A 437 -25.42 -15.80 13.63
N PHE A 438 -24.31 -15.77 12.90
CA PHE A 438 -23.99 -14.64 12.04
C PHE A 438 -24.87 -14.58 10.79
N ARG A 439 -25.31 -15.72 10.27
CA ARG A 439 -26.32 -15.77 9.17
C ARG A 439 -27.62 -15.08 9.55
N ARG A 440 -28.07 -15.20 10.81
CA ARG A 440 -29.28 -14.47 11.29
C ARG A 440 -29.04 -12.95 11.28
N ILE A 441 -27.86 -12.50 11.69
CA ILE A 441 -27.49 -11.09 11.61
C ILE A 441 -27.48 -10.62 10.16
N CYS A 442 -26.93 -11.40 9.23
CA CYS A 442 -26.92 -11.08 7.80
C CYS A 442 -28.35 -10.96 7.23
N ASP A 443 -29.25 -11.87 7.59
CA ASP A 443 -30.67 -11.85 7.18
C ASP A 443 -31.40 -10.60 7.72
N ASP A 444 -31.16 -10.24 9.00
CA ASP A 444 -31.68 -9.00 9.57
C ASP A 444 -31.16 -7.75 8.85
N ASN A 445 -29.87 -7.73 8.51
CA ASN A 445 -29.25 -6.63 7.78
C ASN A 445 -29.79 -6.53 6.34
N ALA A 446 -30.00 -7.66 5.65
CA ALA A 446 -30.63 -7.68 4.34
C ALA A 446 -32.03 -7.05 4.37
N ARG A 447 -32.85 -7.42 5.35
CA ARG A 447 -34.21 -6.84 5.53
C ARG A 447 -34.17 -5.34 5.82
N LYS A 448 -33.26 -4.88 6.71
CA LYS A 448 -33.09 -3.47 7.03
C LYS A 448 -32.67 -2.66 5.81
N MET A 449 -31.70 -3.18 5.02
CA MET A 449 -31.26 -2.55 3.78
C MET A 449 -32.36 -2.48 2.73
N ALA A 450 -33.08 -3.57 2.51
CA ALA A 450 -34.20 -3.60 1.56
C ALA A 450 -35.30 -2.59 1.95
N ALA A 451 -35.64 -2.51 3.25
CA ALA A 451 -36.60 -1.55 3.75
C ALA A 451 -36.16 -0.08 3.60
N LEU A 452 -34.85 0.20 3.80
CA LEU A 452 -34.30 1.54 3.57
C LEU A 452 -34.31 1.88 2.08
N LEU A 453 -33.87 0.96 1.21
CA LEU A 453 -33.86 1.14 -0.24
C LEU A 453 -35.26 1.44 -0.78
N ALA A 454 -36.29 0.73 -0.31
CA ALA A 454 -37.69 0.97 -0.70
C ALA A 454 -38.22 2.35 -0.30
N ARG A 455 -37.73 2.95 0.80
CA ARG A 455 -38.09 4.30 1.23
C ARG A 455 -37.40 5.41 0.44
N MET A 456 -36.29 5.07 -0.24
CA MET A 456 -35.47 6.00 -1.01
C MET A 456 -35.76 5.95 -2.52
N GLN A 457 -36.71 5.12 -2.95
CA GLN A 457 -37.27 5.10 -4.31
C GLN A 457 -38.29 6.22 -4.48
#